data_1e475cb53fd17e8149258aec76ac1f92
#
_entry.id   1e475cb53fd17e8149258aec76ac1f92
#
_cell.length_a   1.000
_cell.length_b   1.000
_cell.length_c   1.000
_cell.angle_alpha   90.00
_cell.angle_beta   90.00
_cell.angle_gamma   90.00
#
_symmetry.space_group_name_H-M   'P 1'
#
loop_
_entity.id
_entity.type
_entity.pdbx_description
1 polymer ?
#
loop_
_entity_poly.entity_id
_entity_poly.type
_entity_poly.pdbx_seq_one_letter_code
_entity_poly.pdbx_strand_id
1 'polypeptide(L)'
;MVLVAFVHSQISFTSMLNYNEILSKKIIVYEGAPYEVLDAHIFRMQQRKPVNQTKLKNLFTGKVTEVTFHQADKVEEADIHTREIKYLYTTKNQFWFCEATNPAKRFSFTSDIVGAGGRFLKPNSLVDAFTWKEGAGDEEEEKLISIRLPIKVELKVTEAPPAIKGDTAKGGNKVITLETGATINAPMFIGEGD
;
A
#
# COMPACT_ATOMS: atom_id res chain seq x y z
N MET A 1 -10.09 27.66 -35.33
CA MET A 1 -10.69 27.59 -33.97
C MET A 1 -9.75 26.74 -33.15
N VAL A 2 -8.82 27.42 -32.41
CA VAL A 2 -7.77 26.74 -31.63
C VAL A 2 -8.35 26.43 -30.26
N LEU A 3 -8.50 25.14 -29.95
CA LEU A 3 -8.96 24.67 -28.64
C LEU A 3 -7.77 24.72 -27.68
N VAL A 4 -7.73 25.75 -26.84
CA VAL A 4 -6.75 25.84 -25.74
C VAL A 4 -7.22 24.89 -24.64
N ALA A 5 -6.55 23.74 -24.51
CA ALA A 5 -6.71 22.87 -23.37
C ALA A 5 -6.12 23.56 -22.14
N PHE A 6 -6.98 23.99 -21.22
CA PHE A 6 -6.57 24.43 -19.88
C PHE A 6 -6.07 23.20 -19.11
N VAL A 7 -4.76 23.05 -19.05
CA VAL A 7 -4.13 22.17 -18.07
C VAL A 7 -4.34 22.82 -16.71
N HIS A 8 -5.25 22.27 -15.92
CA HIS A 8 -5.37 22.61 -14.50
C HIS A 8 -4.12 22.09 -13.80
N SER A 9 -3.12 22.94 -13.67
CA SER A 9 -2.03 22.75 -12.72
C SER A 9 -2.65 22.81 -11.32
N GLN A 10 -2.87 21.66 -10.71
CA GLN A 10 -3.20 21.57 -9.29
C GLN A 10 -1.93 21.95 -8.53
N ILE A 11 -1.86 23.17 -8.04
CA ILE A 11 -0.82 23.59 -7.11
C ILE A 11 -1.06 22.82 -5.82
N SER A 12 -0.23 21.83 -5.58
CA SER A 12 -0.21 21.06 -4.34
C SER A 12 0.27 21.98 -3.21
N PHE A 13 -0.64 22.49 -2.41
CA PHE A 13 -0.29 23.21 -1.19
C PHE A 13 0.12 22.18 -0.13
N THR A 14 1.39 21.88 -0.03
CA THR A 14 1.92 21.10 1.08
C THR A 14 1.71 21.85 2.38
N SER A 15 0.95 21.27 3.29
CA SER A 15 0.64 21.85 4.58
C SER A 15 1.83 21.66 5.54
N MET A 16 2.30 22.75 6.14
CA MET A 16 3.31 22.72 7.19
C MET A 16 2.64 22.52 8.55
N LEU A 17 2.91 21.40 9.19
CA LEU A 17 2.39 21.04 10.51
C LEU A 17 3.31 21.56 11.62
N ASN A 18 2.74 22.13 12.66
CA ASN A 18 3.44 22.41 13.90
C ASN A 18 3.58 21.12 14.74
N TYR A 19 4.48 21.11 15.72
CA TYR A 19 4.73 19.95 16.57
C TYR A 19 3.46 19.32 17.19
N ASN A 20 2.44 20.13 17.53
CA ASN A 20 1.18 19.70 18.14
C ASN A 20 0.13 19.23 17.15
N GLU A 21 0.35 19.44 15.86
CA GLU A 21 -0.51 18.98 14.76
C GLU A 21 -0.04 17.63 14.19
N ILE A 22 1.15 17.16 14.60
CA ILE A 22 1.68 15.85 14.24
C ILE A 22 0.98 14.80 15.10
N LEU A 23 -0.14 14.26 14.59
CA LEU A 23 -1.00 13.31 15.28
C LEU A 23 -0.93 11.93 14.63
N SER A 24 -1.35 10.91 15.37
CA SER A 24 -1.41 9.52 14.85
C SER A 24 -2.22 9.44 13.55
N LYS A 25 -1.78 8.59 12.63
CA LYS A 25 -2.31 8.36 11.28
C LYS A 25 -2.03 9.47 10.25
N LYS A 26 -1.41 10.58 10.64
CA LYS A 26 -0.90 11.54 9.65
C LYS A 26 0.33 10.98 8.95
N ILE A 27 0.52 11.41 7.71
CA ILE A 27 1.72 11.09 6.95
C ILE A 27 2.52 12.39 6.79
N ILE A 28 3.78 12.35 7.19
CA ILE A 28 4.67 13.52 7.21
C ILE A 28 5.94 13.22 6.41
N VAL A 29 6.56 14.26 5.88
CA VAL A 29 7.89 14.16 5.27
C VAL A 29 8.93 14.34 6.35
N TYR A 30 9.71 13.30 6.60
CA TYR A 30 10.82 13.32 7.57
C TYR A 30 12.08 12.75 6.90
N GLU A 31 13.20 13.48 7.00
CA GLU A 31 14.47 13.11 6.34
C GLU A 31 14.31 12.77 4.84
N GLY A 32 13.48 13.52 4.12
CA GLY A 32 13.28 13.36 2.68
C GLY A 32 12.46 12.11 2.27
N ALA A 33 11.73 11.51 3.20
CA ALA A 33 10.88 10.36 2.93
C ALA A 33 9.50 10.48 3.63
N PRO A 34 8.44 9.83 3.12
CA PRO A 34 7.14 9.82 3.77
C PRO A 34 7.13 8.82 4.95
N TYR A 35 6.68 9.30 6.11
CA TYR A 35 6.50 8.52 7.33
C TYR A 35 5.07 8.60 7.85
N GLU A 36 4.51 7.47 8.20
CA GLU A 36 3.25 7.38 8.95
C GLU A 36 3.50 7.57 10.44
N VAL A 37 2.77 8.47 11.07
CA VAL A 37 2.77 8.66 12.52
C VAL A 37 1.94 7.55 13.15
N LEU A 38 2.59 6.55 13.73
CA LEU A 38 1.93 5.43 14.43
C LEU A 38 1.35 5.89 15.75
N ASP A 39 2.12 6.73 16.48
CA ASP A 39 1.75 7.23 17.79
C ASP A 39 2.33 8.63 18.03
N ALA A 40 1.62 9.44 18.82
CA ALA A 40 2.04 10.80 19.13
C ALA A 40 1.58 11.19 20.55
N HIS A 41 2.53 11.59 21.40
CA HIS A 41 2.29 12.01 22.77
C HIS A 41 2.86 13.38 23.03
N ILE A 42 1.99 14.36 23.31
CA ILE A 42 2.37 15.70 23.69
C ILE A 42 2.45 15.76 25.20
N PHE A 43 3.63 16.06 25.74
CA PHE A 43 3.80 16.24 27.17
C PHE A 43 4.69 17.44 27.48
N ARG A 44 4.57 17.94 28.72
CA ARG A 44 5.34 19.06 29.23
C ARG A 44 6.00 18.64 30.54
N MET A 45 7.31 18.65 30.57
CA MET A 45 8.03 18.54 31.82
C MET A 45 8.00 19.87 32.58
N GLN A 46 8.11 19.81 33.93
CA GLN A 46 8.15 21.01 34.78
C GLN A 46 9.17 22.01 34.26
N GLN A 47 8.74 23.28 34.05
CA GLN A 47 9.55 24.41 33.57
C GLN A 47 10.19 24.26 32.17
N ARG A 48 9.82 23.25 31.38
CA ARG A 48 10.29 23.10 29.99
C ARG A 48 9.14 23.36 28.98
N LYS A 49 9.53 23.71 27.75
CA LYS A 49 8.59 23.82 26.64
C LYS A 49 7.97 22.44 26.33
N PRO A 50 6.71 22.38 25.90
CA PRO A 50 6.10 21.12 25.51
C PRO A 50 6.81 20.51 24.30
N VAL A 51 6.83 19.19 24.23
CA VAL A 51 7.36 18.40 23.12
C VAL A 51 6.35 17.36 22.70
N ASN A 52 6.43 16.90 21.47
CA ASN A 52 5.64 15.80 20.94
C ASN A 52 6.59 14.62 20.65
N GLN A 53 6.48 13.57 21.43
CA GLN A 53 7.19 12.33 21.20
C GLN A 53 6.35 11.46 20.26
N THR A 54 6.92 11.12 19.12
CA THR A 54 6.22 10.39 18.07
C THR A 54 6.93 9.09 17.73
N LYS A 55 6.14 8.12 17.29
CA LYS A 55 6.62 6.87 16.70
C LYS A 55 6.29 6.88 15.21
N LEU A 56 7.31 6.92 14.38
CA LEU A 56 7.22 7.08 12.95
C LEU A 56 7.58 5.78 12.21
N LYS A 57 6.80 5.41 11.20
CA LYS A 57 7.09 4.28 10.32
C LYS A 57 7.40 4.79 8.92
N ASN A 58 8.61 4.54 8.45
CA ASN A 58 8.99 4.85 7.08
C ASN A 58 8.15 4.03 6.10
N LEU A 59 7.49 4.69 5.15
CA LEU A 59 6.57 4.02 4.22
C LEU A 59 7.28 3.24 3.11
N PHE A 60 8.55 3.54 2.81
CA PHE A 60 9.33 2.78 1.83
C PHE A 60 9.98 1.54 2.43
N THR A 61 10.56 1.67 3.64
CA THR A 61 11.36 0.60 4.25
C THR A 61 10.62 -0.19 5.32
N GLY A 62 9.48 0.33 5.82
CA GLY A 62 8.74 -0.22 6.94
C GLY A 62 9.42 -0.05 8.32
N LYS A 63 10.63 0.55 8.36
CA LYS A 63 11.39 0.76 9.61
C LYS A 63 10.66 1.75 10.52
N VAL A 64 10.61 1.42 11.81
CA VAL A 64 10.02 2.26 12.84
C VAL A 64 11.11 2.99 13.61
N THR A 65 10.91 4.30 13.83
CA THR A 65 11.84 5.19 14.53
C THR A 65 11.06 6.09 15.50
N GLU A 66 11.62 6.40 16.65
CA GLU A 66 11.07 7.38 17.60
C GLU A 66 11.72 8.73 17.37
N VAL A 67 10.90 9.77 17.24
CA VAL A 67 11.34 11.16 17.02
C VAL A 67 10.61 12.08 17.97
N THR A 68 11.32 13.03 18.54
CA THR A 68 10.75 14.06 19.41
C THR A 68 10.77 15.41 18.69
N PHE A 69 9.59 15.97 18.46
CA PHE A 69 9.42 17.28 17.86
C PHE A 69 9.28 18.34 18.97
N HIS A 70 10.02 19.41 18.82
CA HIS A 70 10.00 20.57 19.72
C HIS A 70 9.02 21.64 19.21
N GLN A 71 8.67 22.59 20.06
CA GLN A 71 7.70 23.65 19.74
C GLN A 71 8.08 24.50 18.51
N ALA A 72 9.37 24.60 18.20
CA ALA A 72 9.85 25.36 17.04
C ALA A 72 9.85 24.55 15.74
N ASP A 73 9.70 23.23 15.83
CA ASP A 73 9.80 22.36 14.66
C ASP A 73 8.52 22.44 13.83
N LYS A 74 8.73 22.50 12.53
CA LYS A 74 7.68 22.42 11.52
C LYS A 74 8.00 21.27 10.56
N VAL A 75 6.98 20.52 10.22
CA VAL A 75 7.11 19.33 9.38
C VAL A 75 6.09 19.42 8.26
N GLU A 76 6.50 19.07 7.07
CA GLU A 76 5.65 19.01 5.89
C GLU A 76 4.71 17.80 5.96
N GLU A 77 3.41 17.99 5.72
CA GLU A 77 2.47 16.90 5.56
C GLU A 77 2.65 16.30 4.16
N ALA A 78 2.86 14.99 4.08
CA ALA A 78 3.06 14.31 2.81
C ALA A 78 1.73 14.14 2.07
N ASP A 79 1.68 14.55 0.82
CA ASP A 79 0.53 14.35 -0.06
C ASP A 79 0.62 12.97 -0.72
N ILE A 80 -0.31 12.09 -0.33
CA ILE A 80 -0.37 10.72 -0.84
C ILE A 80 -1.50 10.60 -1.84
N HIS A 81 -1.13 10.27 -3.05
CA HIS A 81 -2.08 10.03 -4.13
C HIS A 81 -2.42 8.55 -4.25
N THR A 82 -3.68 8.28 -4.58
CA THR A 82 -4.13 6.93 -4.92
C THR A 82 -4.35 6.85 -6.42
N ARG A 83 -3.73 5.85 -7.05
CA ARG A 83 -3.86 5.60 -8.48
C ARG A 83 -4.31 4.17 -8.72
N GLU A 84 -5.32 3.98 -9.56
CA GLU A 84 -5.75 2.66 -9.99
C GLU A 84 -4.80 2.11 -11.05
N ILE A 85 -4.27 0.92 -10.81
CA ILE A 85 -3.35 0.20 -11.69
C ILE A 85 -3.91 -1.19 -11.97
N LYS A 86 -3.56 -1.74 -13.14
CA LYS A 86 -3.98 -3.07 -13.56
C LYS A 86 -2.83 -4.05 -13.48
N TYR A 87 -3.03 -5.15 -12.77
CA TYR A 87 -2.09 -6.27 -12.73
C TYR A 87 -2.09 -7.03 -14.06
N LEU A 88 -0.91 -7.36 -14.57
CA LEU A 88 -0.73 -8.10 -15.80
C LEU A 88 -0.31 -9.55 -15.55
N TYR A 89 0.87 -9.74 -15.00
CA TYR A 89 1.46 -11.05 -14.72
C TYR A 89 2.62 -10.95 -13.75
N THR A 90 3.07 -12.10 -13.25
CA THR A 90 4.29 -12.22 -12.43
C THR A 90 5.36 -12.98 -13.19
N THR A 91 6.58 -12.49 -13.17
CA THR A 91 7.78 -13.20 -13.70
C THR A 91 9.00 -12.88 -12.84
N LYS A 92 9.84 -13.89 -12.56
CA LYS A 92 11.08 -13.76 -11.77
C LYS A 92 10.89 -12.96 -10.47
N ASN A 93 9.82 -13.23 -9.72
CA ASN A 93 9.47 -12.56 -8.46
C ASN A 93 9.15 -11.07 -8.60
N GLN A 94 8.85 -10.60 -9.82
CA GLN A 94 8.37 -9.26 -10.12
C GLN A 94 6.93 -9.32 -10.62
N PHE A 95 6.07 -8.50 -10.02
CA PHE A 95 4.69 -8.31 -10.41
C PHE A 95 4.61 -7.14 -11.38
N TRP A 96 4.12 -7.40 -12.59
CA TRP A 96 3.98 -6.42 -13.65
C TRP A 96 2.59 -5.81 -13.67
N PHE A 97 2.56 -4.50 -13.75
CA PHE A 97 1.35 -3.70 -13.80
C PHE A 97 1.40 -2.72 -14.97
N CYS A 98 0.23 -2.16 -15.31
CA CYS A 98 0.13 -1.00 -16.19
C CYS A 98 -0.84 0.02 -15.59
N GLU A 99 -0.78 1.24 -16.06
CA GLU A 99 -1.81 2.23 -15.72
C GLU A 99 -3.16 1.76 -16.27
N ALA A 100 -4.23 1.91 -15.48
CA ALA A 100 -5.58 1.50 -15.90
C ALA A 100 -6.04 2.27 -17.16
N THR A 101 -5.62 3.54 -17.28
CA THR A 101 -5.95 4.42 -18.41
C THR A 101 -4.97 4.32 -19.58
N ASN A 102 -3.74 3.83 -19.36
CA ASN A 102 -2.70 3.72 -20.39
C ASN A 102 -1.96 2.38 -20.29
N PRO A 103 -2.43 1.30 -20.98
CA PRO A 103 -1.82 -0.01 -20.92
C PRO A 103 -0.39 -0.11 -21.49
N ALA A 104 0.05 0.92 -22.24
CA ALA A 104 1.42 0.98 -22.77
C ALA A 104 2.45 1.29 -21.68
N LYS A 105 2.05 2.04 -20.64
CA LYS A 105 2.91 2.40 -19.53
C LYS A 105 2.96 1.28 -18.51
N ARG A 106 3.99 0.45 -18.63
CA ARG A 106 4.20 -0.74 -17.78
C ARG A 106 5.31 -0.49 -16.78
N PHE A 107 5.14 -1.06 -15.59
CA PHE A 107 6.10 -1.01 -14.51
C PHE A 107 6.02 -2.28 -13.66
N SER A 108 7.02 -2.56 -12.87
CA SER A 108 7.06 -3.76 -12.04
C SER A 108 7.38 -3.44 -10.59
N PHE A 109 6.87 -4.27 -9.68
CA PHE A 109 7.16 -4.21 -8.26
C PHE A 109 7.65 -5.55 -7.76
N THR A 110 8.51 -5.52 -6.75
CA THR A 110 8.98 -6.75 -6.10
C THR A 110 7.89 -7.34 -5.22
N SER A 111 7.99 -8.63 -4.92
CA SER A 111 7.09 -9.32 -4.00
C SER A 111 7.02 -8.67 -2.61
N ASP A 112 8.09 -7.99 -2.18
CA ASP A 112 8.13 -7.32 -0.87
C ASP A 112 7.16 -6.15 -0.79
N ILE A 113 6.97 -5.41 -1.90
CA ILE A 113 6.04 -4.28 -2.00
C ILE A 113 4.60 -4.80 -2.12
N VAL A 114 4.38 -5.83 -2.96
CA VAL A 114 3.05 -6.40 -3.22
C VAL A 114 2.56 -7.21 -2.02
N GLY A 115 3.49 -7.85 -1.31
CA GLY A 115 3.20 -8.70 -0.15
C GLY A 115 2.59 -10.06 -0.51
N ALA A 116 2.28 -10.84 0.53
CA ALA A 116 1.82 -12.23 0.41
C ALA A 116 0.49 -12.40 -0.37
N GLY A 117 -0.32 -11.35 -0.41
CA GLY A 117 -1.59 -11.34 -1.15
C GLY A 117 -1.43 -11.36 -2.67
N GLY A 118 -0.26 -10.99 -3.18
CA GLY A 118 0.02 -10.94 -4.63
C GLY A 118 -0.23 -12.27 -5.35
N ARG A 119 -0.04 -13.40 -4.67
CA ARG A 119 -0.31 -14.75 -5.21
C ARG A 119 -1.79 -14.99 -5.57
N PHE A 120 -2.70 -14.16 -5.08
CA PHE A 120 -4.13 -14.25 -5.37
C PHE A 120 -4.60 -13.28 -6.45
N LEU A 121 -3.69 -12.49 -7.03
CA LEU A 121 -4.03 -11.57 -8.10
C LEU A 121 -4.30 -12.31 -9.40
N LYS A 122 -5.45 -12.04 -10.01
CA LYS A 122 -5.76 -12.49 -11.38
C LYS A 122 -5.22 -11.49 -12.40
N PRO A 123 -4.78 -11.93 -13.58
CA PRO A 123 -4.50 -11.03 -14.70
C PRO A 123 -5.69 -10.08 -14.95
N ASN A 124 -5.40 -8.82 -15.18
CA ASN A 124 -6.34 -7.72 -15.34
C ASN A 124 -7.10 -7.27 -14.07
N SER A 125 -6.76 -7.77 -12.88
CA SER A 125 -7.30 -7.23 -11.64
C SER A 125 -6.87 -5.77 -11.46
N LEU A 126 -7.81 -4.93 -11.00
CA LEU A 126 -7.52 -3.55 -10.61
C LEU A 126 -7.12 -3.52 -9.14
N VAL A 127 -6.09 -2.74 -8.84
CA VAL A 127 -5.57 -2.53 -7.49
C VAL A 127 -5.21 -1.06 -7.30
N ASP A 128 -5.25 -0.58 -6.05
CA ASP A 128 -4.86 0.79 -5.73
C ASP A 128 -3.35 0.85 -5.43
N ALA A 129 -2.65 1.72 -6.13
CA ALA A 129 -1.27 2.09 -5.83
C ALA A 129 -1.27 3.40 -5.05
N PHE A 130 -0.54 3.43 -3.94
CA PHE A 130 -0.27 4.66 -3.19
C PHE A 130 1.06 5.22 -3.64
N THR A 131 1.03 6.46 -4.07
CA THR A 131 2.19 7.19 -4.55
C THR A 131 2.39 8.46 -3.74
N TRP A 132 3.63 8.87 -3.60
CA TRP A 132 4.02 10.13 -3.02
C TRP A 132 4.82 10.92 -4.04
N LYS A 133 4.54 12.20 -4.14
CA LYS A 133 5.27 13.12 -4.99
C LYS A 133 6.38 13.77 -4.20
N GLU A 134 7.61 13.62 -4.66
CA GLU A 134 8.78 14.30 -4.12
C GLU A 134 9.08 15.54 -4.97
N GLY A 135 9.29 16.68 -4.30
CA GLY A 135 9.56 17.94 -4.97
C GLY A 135 8.35 18.86 -5.10
N ALA A 136 8.57 20.01 -5.69
CA ALA A 136 7.55 21.02 -5.95
C ALA A 136 7.67 21.54 -7.40
N GLY A 137 6.54 21.69 -8.08
CA GLY A 137 6.46 22.23 -9.45
C GLY A 137 6.70 21.18 -10.53
N ASP A 138 7.39 21.58 -11.61
CA ASP A 138 7.55 20.76 -12.82
C ASP A 138 8.54 19.58 -12.67
N GLU A 139 9.28 19.50 -11.56
CA GLU A 139 10.23 18.44 -11.24
C GLU A 139 9.68 17.42 -10.22
N GLU A 140 8.36 17.31 -10.09
CA GLU A 140 7.73 16.32 -9.20
C GLU A 140 8.03 14.89 -9.67
N GLU A 141 8.75 14.13 -8.86
CA GLU A 141 8.95 12.69 -9.06
C GLU A 141 7.92 11.90 -8.24
N GLU A 142 7.10 11.13 -8.92
CA GLU A 142 6.10 10.28 -8.26
C GLU A 142 6.71 8.93 -7.89
N LYS A 143 6.87 8.69 -6.58
CA LYS A 143 7.41 7.44 -6.02
C LYS A 143 6.30 6.56 -5.47
N LEU A 144 6.33 5.29 -5.83
CA LEU A 144 5.39 4.31 -5.27
C LEU A 144 5.76 3.99 -3.82
N ILE A 145 4.77 4.01 -2.93
CA ILE A 145 4.89 3.63 -1.53
C ILE A 145 4.46 2.19 -1.30
N SER A 146 3.25 1.86 -1.74
CA SER A 146 2.63 0.56 -1.48
C SER A 146 1.49 0.30 -2.44
N ILE A 147 1.03 -0.96 -2.45
CA ILE A 147 -0.15 -1.38 -3.21
C ILE A 147 -1.20 -1.89 -2.22
N ARG A 148 -2.43 -1.47 -2.40
CA ARG A 148 -3.58 -2.04 -1.71
C ARG A 148 -4.23 -3.09 -2.60
N LEU A 149 -4.16 -4.33 -2.15
CA LEU A 149 -4.85 -5.44 -2.79
C LEU A 149 -6.34 -5.43 -2.42
N PRO A 150 -7.22 -5.94 -3.29
CA PRO A 150 -8.63 -6.09 -2.95
C PRO A 150 -8.80 -7.04 -1.75
N ILE A 151 -9.69 -6.69 -0.84
CA ILE A 151 -9.95 -7.46 0.39
C ILE A 151 -10.59 -8.81 0.07
N LYS A 152 -11.35 -8.88 -1.02
CA LYS A 152 -12.03 -10.08 -1.50
C LYS A 152 -11.69 -10.29 -2.96
N VAL A 153 -11.38 -11.53 -3.30
CA VAL A 153 -11.16 -11.97 -4.68
C VAL A 153 -11.97 -13.25 -4.91
N GLU A 154 -12.53 -13.38 -6.10
CA GLU A 154 -13.21 -14.59 -6.55
C GLU A 154 -12.25 -15.35 -7.46
N LEU A 155 -11.85 -16.54 -7.02
CA LEU A 155 -10.87 -17.38 -7.70
C LEU A 155 -11.45 -18.78 -7.88
N LYS A 156 -11.37 -19.29 -9.11
CA LYS A 156 -11.82 -20.63 -9.44
C LYS A 156 -10.86 -21.67 -8.89
N VAL A 157 -11.40 -22.76 -8.35
CA VAL A 157 -10.63 -23.94 -7.92
C VAL A 157 -10.28 -24.75 -9.16
N THR A 158 -8.98 -24.95 -9.41
CA THR A 158 -8.49 -25.75 -10.54
C THR A 158 -8.20 -27.20 -10.16
N GLU A 159 -7.79 -27.43 -8.89
CA GLU A 159 -7.52 -28.78 -8.39
C GLU A 159 -8.02 -28.92 -6.96
N ALA A 160 -8.79 -29.97 -6.71
CA ALA A 160 -9.25 -30.32 -5.38
C ALA A 160 -9.17 -31.84 -5.18
N PRO A 161 -8.31 -32.34 -4.26
CA PRO A 161 -8.26 -33.76 -3.94
C PRO A 161 -9.62 -34.28 -3.47
N PRO A 162 -9.97 -35.54 -3.80
CA PRO A 162 -11.23 -36.12 -3.34
C PRO A 162 -11.27 -36.20 -1.80
N ALA A 163 -12.46 -35.98 -1.24
CA ALA A 163 -12.67 -36.12 0.20
C ALA A 163 -12.53 -37.61 0.60
N ILE A 164 -11.53 -37.93 1.43
CA ILE A 164 -11.39 -39.30 1.98
C ILE A 164 -12.32 -39.45 3.17
N LYS A 165 -13.21 -40.45 3.11
CA LYS A 165 -14.08 -40.85 4.25
C LYS A 165 -13.22 -41.28 5.41
N GLY A 166 -13.28 -40.58 6.55
CA GLY A 166 -12.55 -40.92 7.78
C GLY A 166 -11.86 -39.74 8.46
N ASP A 167 -11.60 -38.62 7.76
CA ASP A 167 -10.86 -37.49 8.30
C ASP A 167 -11.77 -36.38 8.90
N THR A 168 -13.07 -36.65 9.01
CA THR A 168 -14.08 -35.69 9.51
C THR A 168 -14.01 -35.47 11.03
N ALA A 169 -13.31 -36.30 11.78
CA ALA A 169 -13.21 -36.19 13.25
C ALA A 169 -12.34 -35.00 13.71
N LYS A 170 -11.57 -34.38 12.82
CA LYS A 170 -10.69 -33.23 13.09
C LYS A 170 -11.05 -31.96 12.30
N GLY A 171 -12.32 -31.81 11.87
CA GLY A 171 -12.72 -30.61 11.09
C GLY A 171 -11.97 -30.56 9.75
N GLY A 172 -12.08 -31.63 8.95
CA GLY A 172 -11.24 -31.91 7.80
C GLY A 172 -11.14 -30.75 6.81
N ASN A 173 -9.94 -30.21 6.66
CA ASN A 173 -9.59 -29.30 5.57
C ASN A 173 -8.72 -30.06 4.57
N LYS A 174 -8.79 -29.66 3.32
CA LYS A 174 -7.92 -30.14 2.24
C LYS A 174 -7.19 -29.00 1.57
N VAL A 175 -6.03 -29.29 1.01
CA VAL A 175 -5.30 -28.32 0.19
C VAL A 175 -5.91 -28.33 -1.20
N ILE A 176 -6.29 -27.14 -1.69
CA ILE A 176 -6.80 -26.93 -3.05
C ILE A 176 -5.90 -25.95 -3.81
N THR A 177 -5.87 -26.08 -5.13
CA THR A 177 -5.15 -25.17 -6.03
C THR A 177 -6.15 -24.26 -6.73
N LEU A 178 -5.84 -22.96 -6.73
CA LEU A 178 -6.64 -21.92 -7.39
C LEU A 178 -6.12 -21.63 -8.80
N GLU A 179 -6.94 -20.99 -9.63
CA GLU A 179 -6.61 -20.58 -11.01
C GLU A 179 -5.34 -19.70 -11.12
N THR A 180 -4.94 -19.05 -10.04
CA THR A 180 -3.69 -18.29 -9.96
C THR A 180 -2.46 -19.15 -9.67
N GLY A 181 -2.63 -20.46 -9.44
CA GLY A 181 -1.58 -21.39 -8.98
C GLY A 181 -1.33 -21.32 -7.47
N ALA A 182 -2.04 -20.46 -6.74
CA ALA A 182 -1.93 -20.40 -5.28
C ALA A 182 -2.64 -21.58 -4.62
N THR A 183 -2.05 -22.11 -3.57
CA THR A 183 -2.66 -23.18 -2.76
C THR A 183 -3.18 -22.62 -1.45
N ILE A 184 -4.35 -23.11 -1.02
CA ILE A 184 -4.98 -22.75 0.26
C ILE A 184 -5.58 -23.97 0.93
N ASN A 185 -5.76 -23.89 2.24
CA ASN A 185 -6.55 -24.87 2.99
C ASN A 185 -8.03 -24.49 2.90
N ALA A 186 -8.86 -25.41 2.42
CA ALA A 186 -10.30 -25.24 2.27
C ALA A 186 -11.07 -26.41 2.91
N PRO A 187 -12.33 -26.21 3.27
CA PRO A 187 -13.21 -27.29 3.75
C PRO A 187 -13.34 -28.42 2.73
N MET A 188 -13.61 -29.64 3.22
CA MET A 188 -13.67 -30.86 2.39
C MET A 188 -14.73 -30.80 1.28
N PHE A 189 -15.79 -30.00 1.44
CA PHE A 189 -16.89 -29.91 0.45
C PHE A 189 -16.55 -29.07 -0.77
N ILE A 190 -15.50 -28.25 -0.72
CA ILE A 190 -15.07 -27.44 -1.88
C ILE A 190 -14.52 -28.38 -2.95
N GLY A 191 -15.03 -28.26 -4.20
CA GLY A 191 -14.67 -29.07 -5.35
C GLY A 191 -13.93 -28.32 -6.44
N GLU A 192 -13.50 -29.03 -7.48
CA GLU A 192 -13.02 -28.42 -8.70
C GLU A 192 -14.14 -27.66 -9.39
N GLY A 193 -13.84 -26.46 -9.83
CA GLY A 193 -14.79 -25.60 -10.53
C GLY A 193 -15.58 -24.64 -9.63
N ASP A 194 -15.49 -24.78 -8.30
CA ASP A 194 -16.06 -23.83 -7.35
C ASP A 194 -15.37 -22.46 -7.42
#